data_3425fc458e5cdfd99c8cbb5fa8c8d077
#
_entry.id   3425fc458e5cdfd99c8cbb5fa8c8d077
#
_cell.length_a   1.000
_cell.length_b   1.000
_cell.length_c   1.000
_cell.angle_alpha   90.00
_cell.angle_beta   90.00
_cell.angle_gamma   90.00
#
_symmetry.space_group_name_H-M   'P 1'
#
loop_
_entity.id
_entity.type
_entity.pdbx_description
1 polymer ?
#
loop_
_entity_poly.entity_id
_entity_poly.type
_entity_poly.pdbx_seq_one_letter_code
_entity_poly.pdbx_strand_id
1 'polypeptide(L)'
;MSEYFHHVLVGLLAVLPVANPLTSVSLLLGLGGSLPPAERNRQIFKASLYVALIMLVSFYGGSLVMQVFGISIPGLRIAGGLIVAYIGFTMLFPATTPDETEVQHDLLSDEEKITPHFRDLSFVPLALPGTAGPGTIALVVSSASTLQSTYGSIPLFIHLAAITVTLLTALIFWIALQSSGRIMKFLGESGIDAISRVVGFLLVAMGVQFVINGGFELVAGHAALQSVAGVRQ
;
A
#
# COMPACT_ATOMS: atom_id res chain seq x y z
N MET A 1 2.20 20.80 -18.69
CA MET A 1 2.53 20.91 -17.25
C MET A 1 1.33 20.63 -16.34
N SER A 2 0.10 21.10 -16.65
CA SER A 2 -1.10 20.82 -15.83
C SER A 2 -1.41 19.34 -15.68
N GLU A 3 -1.29 18.53 -16.74
CA GLU A 3 -1.55 17.08 -16.70
C GLU A 3 -0.57 16.32 -15.78
N TYR A 4 0.71 16.68 -15.81
CA TYR A 4 1.70 16.07 -14.92
C TYR A 4 1.33 16.29 -13.44
N PHE A 5 1.05 17.54 -13.04
CA PHE A 5 0.65 17.84 -11.67
C PHE A 5 -0.67 17.18 -11.28
N HIS A 6 -1.61 17.09 -12.22
CA HIS A 6 -2.86 16.38 -12.00
C HIS A 6 -2.61 14.89 -11.68
N HIS A 7 -1.80 14.19 -12.48
CA HIS A 7 -1.48 12.78 -12.25
C HIS A 7 -0.69 12.57 -10.95
N VAL A 8 0.23 13.47 -10.60
CA VAL A 8 0.95 13.40 -9.32
C VAL A 8 -0.02 13.56 -8.15
N LEU A 9 -0.90 14.56 -8.20
CA LEU A 9 -1.87 14.81 -7.13
C LEU A 9 -2.84 13.65 -6.96
N VAL A 10 -3.45 13.18 -8.05
CA VAL A 10 -4.40 12.05 -8.04
C VAL A 10 -3.71 10.78 -7.56
N GLY A 11 -2.48 10.51 -8.03
CA GLY A 11 -1.70 9.36 -7.60
C GLY A 11 -1.39 9.39 -6.10
N LEU A 12 -0.99 10.53 -5.56
CA LEU A 12 -0.74 10.68 -4.12
C LEU A 12 -2.02 10.50 -3.30
N LEU A 13 -3.12 11.14 -3.71
CA LEU A 13 -4.40 11.04 -3.02
C LEU A 13 -4.94 9.59 -3.02
N ALA A 14 -4.66 8.82 -4.06
CA ALA A 14 -5.04 7.42 -4.13
C ALA A 14 -4.13 6.52 -3.29
N VAL A 15 -2.80 6.73 -3.34
CA VAL A 15 -1.83 5.85 -2.68
C VAL A 15 -1.72 6.10 -1.18
N LEU A 16 -1.70 7.37 -0.72
CA LEU A 16 -1.43 7.70 0.69
C LEU A 16 -2.40 7.05 1.69
N PRO A 17 -3.72 7.03 1.47
CA PRO A 17 -4.63 6.35 2.39
C PRO A 17 -4.36 4.84 2.48
N VAL A 18 -4.07 4.19 1.33
CA VAL A 18 -3.81 2.74 1.27
C VAL A 18 -2.45 2.41 1.87
N ALA A 19 -1.43 3.22 1.59
CA ALA A 19 -0.08 3.07 2.14
C ALA A 19 -0.02 3.32 3.65
N ASN A 20 -0.94 4.13 4.18
CA ASN A 20 -1.16 4.40 5.61
C ASN A 20 0.11 4.46 6.48
N PRO A 21 0.90 5.53 6.41
CA PRO A 21 2.14 5.64 7.20
C PRO A 21 1.94 5.55 8.71
N LEU A 22 0.72 5.83 9.22
CA LEU A 22 0.42 5.82 10.66
C LEU A 22 0.47 4.40 11.25
N THR A 23 0.05 3.39 10.49
CA THR A 23 0.19 1.98 10.91
C THR A 23 1.66 1.63 11.15
N SER A 24 2.55 2.02 10.23
CA SER A 24 3.98 1.79 10.38
C SER A 24 4.61 2.62 11.51
N VAL A 25 4.08 3.80 11.80
CA VAL A 25 4.47 4.60 12.99
C VAL A 25 4.15 3.82 14.27
N SER A 26 2.94 3.29 14.40
CA SER A 26 2.53 2.48 15.57
C SER A 26 3.38 1.23 15.71
N LEU A 27 3.65 0.51 14.60
CA LEU A 27 4.53 -0.66 14.59
C LEU A 27 5.98 -0.31 15.03
N LEU A 28 6.52 0.79 14.51
CA LEU A 28 7.86 1.24 14.90
C LEU A 28 7.95 1.61 16.38
N LEU A 29 6.91 2.22 16.95
CA LEU A 29 6.87 2.58 18.36
C LEU A 29 6.73 1.33 19.25
N GLY A 30 5.91 0.36 18.84
CA GLY A 30 5.72 -0.89 19.59
C GLY A 30 6.95 -1.80 19.54
N LEU A 31 7.51 -2.02 18.36
CA LEU A 31 8.60 -2.99 18.17
C LEU A 31 10.01 -2.38 18.21
N GLY A 32 10.14 -1.12 17.86
CA GLY A 32 11.42 -0.41 17.74
C GLY A 32 11.84 0.37 18.99
N GLY A 33 11.10 0.26 20.09
CA GLY A 33 11.35 1.03 21.31
C GLY A 33 12.71 0.76 21.98
N SER A 34 13.24 -0.45 21.80
CA SER A 34 14.55 -0.88 22.33
C SER A 34 15.73 -0.60 21.39
N LEU A 35 15.47 -0.13 20.15
CA LEU A 35 16.53 0.12 19.17
C LEU A 35 17.36 1.36 19.52
N PRO A 36 18.70 1.30 19.43
CA PRO A 36 19.55 2.48 19.48
C PRO A 36 19.17 3.48 18.38
N PRO A 37 19.25 4.81 18.62
CA PRO A 37 18.84 5.83 17.67
C PRO A 37 19.49 5.71 16.29
N ALA A 38 20.76 5.31 16.23
CA ALA A 38 21.48 5.13 14.97
C ALA A 38 20.90 3.97 14.15
N GLU A 39 20.63 2.81 14.79
CA GLU A 39 20.09 1.65 14.12
C GLU A 39 18.62 1.89 13.71
N ARG A 40 17.83 2.54 14.58
CA ARG A 40 16.46 2.95 14.25
C ARG A 40 16.42 3.82 13.00
N ASN A 41 17.26 4.85 12.92
CA ASN A 41 17.33 5.73 11.74
C ASN A 41 17.74 4.99 10.47
N ARG A 42 18.68 4.06 10.59
CA ARG A 42 19.09 3.18 9.49
C ARG A 42 17.95 2.31 8.97
N GLN A 43 17.20 1.70 9.88
CA GLN A 43 16.06 0.85 9.53
C GLN A 43 14.92 1.66 8.92
N ILE A 44 14.62 2.87 9.42
CA ILE A 44 13.64 3.79 8.82
C ILE A 44 14.03 4.13 7.38
N PHE A 45 15.30 4.46 7.13
CA PHE A 45 15.77 4.76 5.79
C PHE A 45 15.64 3.56 4.85
N LYS A 46 16.06 2.37 5.28
CA LYS A 46 15.91 1.13 4.51
C LYS A 46 14.44 0.83 4.21
N ALA A 47 13.55 0.94 5.20
CA ALA A 47 12.12 0.72 5.02
C ALA A 47 11.54 1.66 3.95
N SER A 48 11.91 2.94 3.96
CA SER A 48 11.48 3.91 2.96
C SER A 48 11.99 3.57 1.56
N LEU A 49 13.21 3.07 1.46
CA LEU A 49 13.77 2.60 0.19
C LEU A 49 13.03 1.36 -0.32
N TYR A 50 12.69 0.41 0.57
CA TYR A 50 11.90 -0.76 0.20
C TYR A 50 10.50 -0.39 -0.28
N VAL A 51 9.82 0.56 0.38
CA VAL A 51 8.52 1.08 -0.07
C VAL A 51 8.63 1.63 -1.50
N ALA A 52 9.64 2.48 -1.77
CA ALA A 52 9.86 3.00 -3.11
C ALA A 52 10.12 1.89 -4.12
N LEU A 53 10.98 0.92 -3.79
CA LEU A 53 11.34 -0.18 -4.67
C LEU A 53 10.12 -1.07 -4.98
N ILE A 54 9.33 -1.44 -3.96
CA ILE A 54 8.13 -2.26 -4.15
C ILE A 54 7.13 -1.54 -5.06
N MET A 55 6.89 -0.26 -4.84
CA MET A 55 5.98 0.52 -5.68
C MET A 55 6.47 0.62 -7.14
N LEU A 56 7.76 0.88 -7.36
CA LEU A 56 8.34 0.91 -8.71
C LEU A 56 8.26 -0.45 -9.40
N VAL A 57 8.64 -1.51 -8.71
CA VAL A 57 8.53 -2.88 -9.23
C VAL A 57 7.07 -3.23 -9.55
N SER A 58 6.13 -2.84 -8.69
CA SER A 58 4.70 -3.04 -8.93
C SER A 58 4.21 -2.27 -10.16
N PHE A 59 4.64 -1.02 -10.34
CA PHE A 59 4.23 -0.20 -11.48
C PHE A 59 4.76 -0.76 -12.82
N TYR A 60 6.03 -1.12 -12.88
CA TYR A 60 6.66 -1.58 -14.13
C TYR A 60 6.54 -3.09 -14.36
N GLY A 61 6.58 -3.89 -13.30
CA GLY A 61 6.52 -5.35 -13.38
C GLY A 61 5.12 -5.93 -13.28
N GLY A 62 4.16 -5.17 -12.75
CA GLY A 62 2.82 -5.67 -12.46
C GLY A 62 2.08 -6.19 -13.68
N SER A 63 2.18 -5.51 -14.83
CA SER A 63 1.57 -5.95 -16.08
C SER A 63 2.13 -7.28 -16.59
N LEU A 64 3.43 -7.52 -16.43
CA LEU A 64 4.06 -8.79 -16.78
C LEU A 64 3.53 -9.93 -15.90
N VAL A 65 3.44 -9.70 -14.58
CA VAL A 65 2.89 -10.68 -13.64
C VAL A 65 1.45 -11.02 -14.02
N MET A 66 0.63 -10.02 -14.33
CA MET A 66 -0.75 -10.23 -14.75
C MET A 66 -0.84 -11.09 -16.02
N GLN A 67 0.00 -10.82 -17.03
CA GLN A 67 0.04 -11.59 -18.26
C GLN A 67 0.46 -13.05 -18.03
N VAL A 68 1.52 -13.27 -17.23
CA VAL A 68 2.01 -14.63 -16.94
C VAL A 68 0.97 -15.47 -16.20
N PHE A 69 0.24 -14.88 -15.26
CA PHE A 69 -0.79 -15.58 -14.48
C PHE A 69 -2.19 -15.52 -15.11
N GLY A 70 -2.36 -14.89 -16.26
CA GLY A 70 -3.66 -14.75 -16.92
C GLY A 70 -4.67 -13.92 -16.12
N ILE A 71 -4.20 -12.99 -15.27
CA ILE A 71 -5.06 -12.16 -14.43
C ILE A 71 -5.56 -10.96 -15.24
N SER A 72 -6.89 -10.80 -15.32
CA SER A 72 -7.48 -9.64 -15.96
C SER A 72 -7.40 -8.38 -15.08
N ILE A 73 -7.36 -7.18 -15.71
CA ILE A 73 -7.38 -5.90 -15.00
C ILE A 73 -8.62 -5.78 -14.07
N PRO A 74 -9.85 -6.10 -14.55
CA PRO A 74 -11.02 -6.09 -13.68
C PRO A 74 -10.89 -7.05 -12.49
N GLY A 75 -10.36 -8.27 -12.73
CA GLY A 75 -10.12 -9.25 -11.67
C GLY A 75 -9.16 -8.74 -10.60
N LEU A 76 -8.02 -8.13 -11.02
CA LEU A 76 -7.08 -7.52 -10.09
C LEU A 76 -7.72 -6.36 -9.29
N ARG A 77 -8.56 -5.55 -9.95
CA ARG A 77 -9.26 -4.43 -9.33
C ARG A 77 -10.22 -4.90 -8.23
N ILE A 78 -10.98 -5.96 -8.52
CA ILE A 78 -11.89 -6.57 -7.55
C ILE A 78 -11.09 -7.16 -6.37
N ALA A 79 -10.07 -7.95 -6.66
CA ALA A 79 -9.23 -8.56 -5.62
C ALA A 79 -8.54 -7.51 -4.75
N GLY A 80 -7.91 -6.50 -5.38
CA GLY A 80 -7.29 -5.39 -4.67
C GLY A 80 -8.29 -4.58 -3.84
N GLY A 81 -9.49 -4.34 -4.38
CA GLY A 81 -10.58 -3.66 -3.67
C GLY A 81 -11.03 -4.42 -2.43
N LEU A 82 -11.18 -5.74 -2.51
CA LEU A 82 -11.53 -6.58 -1.37
C LEU A 82 -10.43 -6.55 -0.29
N ILE A 83 -9.16 -6.60 -0.68
CA ILE A 83 -8.03 -6.51 0.25
C ILE A 83 -8.02 -5.15 0.95
N VAL A 84 -8.17 -4.05 0.19
CA VAL A 84 -8.19 -2.68 0.75
C VAL A 84 -9.39 -2.49 1.68
N ALA A 85 -10.58 -2.98 1.30
CA ALA A 85 -11.76 -2.95 2.16
C ALA A 85 -11.57 -3.76 3.44
N TYR A 86 -10.97 -4.94 3.37
CA TYR A 86 -10.66 -5.77 4.53
C TYR A 86 -9.68 -5.06 5.49
N ILE A 87 -8.60 -4.48 4.97
CA ILE A 87 -7.65 -3.70 5.78
C ILE A 87 -8.38 -2.53 6.46
N GLY A 88 -9.19 -1.78 5.72
CA GLY A 88 -9.98 -0.69 6.28
C GLY A 88 -10.95 -1.17 7.37
N PHE A 89 -11.56 -2.32 7.18
CA PHE A 89 -12.48 -2.92 8.14
C PHE A 89 -11.77 -3.32 9.44
N THR A 90 -10.60 -3.94 9.37
CA THR A 90 -9.80 -4.29 10.57
C THR A 90 -9.34 -3.05 11.33
N MET A 91 -9.12 -1.93 10.66
CA MET A 91 -8.80 -0.65 11.31
C MET A 91 -10.01 -0.01 12.01
N LEU A 92 -11.23 -0.19 11.46
CA LEU A 92 -12.47 0.29 12.08
C LEU A 92 -12.83 -0.51 13.33
N PHE A 93 -12.64 -1.82 13.27
CA PHE A 93 -13.01 -2.78 14.30
C PHE A 93 -11.77 -3.59 14.71
N PRO A 94 -10.82 -2.97 15.41
CA PRO A 94 -9.66 -3.71 15.88
C PRO A 94 -10.13 -4.84 16.81
N ALA A 95 -9.67 -6.07 16.53
CA ALA A 95 -9.95 -7.20 17.39
C ALA A 95 -9.35 -6.93 18.77
N THR A 96 -10.16 -7.04 19.81
CA THR A 96 -9.74 -6.88 21.22
C THR A 96 -9.09 -8.16 21.75
N THR A 97 -8.39 -8.91 20.93
CA THR A 97 -7.68 -10.10 21.40
C THR A 97 -6.24 -9.73 21.80
N PRO A 98 -5.82 -10.00 23.04
CA PRO A 98 -4.45 -9.81 23.49
C PRO A 98 -3.44 -10.72 22.75
N ASP A 99 -3.90 -11.69 21.99
CA ASP A 99 -3.10 -12.82 21.50
C ASP A 99 -2.28 -12.60 20.22
N GLU A 100 -2.59 -11.59 19.38
CA GLU A 100 -1.79 -11.42 18.16
C GLU A 100 -0.39 -10.85 18.44
N THR A 101 -0.23 -10.12 19.54
CA THR A 101 1.09 -9.65 19.97
C THR A 101 1.89 -10.78 20.62
N GLU A 102 1.23 -11.73 21.29
CA GLU A 102 1.88 -12.88 21.93
C GLU A 102 2.23 -13.97 20.90
N VAL A 103 1.39 -14.27 19.93
CA VAL A 103 1.71 -15.24 18.86
C VAL A 103 2.86 -14.74 17.97
N GLN A 104 2.96 -13.44 17.73
CA GLN A 104 4.13 -12.86 17.07
C GLN A 104 5.37 -12.86 18.01
N HIS A 105 5.18 -12.81 19.30
CA HIS A 105 6.27 -12.89 20.27
C HIS A 105 6.76 -14.33 20.47
N ASP A 106 5.88 -15.34 20.45
CA ASP A 106 6.24 -16.74 20.65
C ASP A 106 6.91 -17.39 19.43
N LEU A 107 6.59 -16.96 18.22
CA LEU A 107 7.33 -17.39 17.02
C LEU A 107 8.75 -16.79 16.95
N LEU A 108 9.11 -15.96 17.94
CA LEU A 108 10.35 -15.19 18.01
C LEU A 108 11.26 -15.56 19.18
N SER A 109 10.87 -16.54 20.02
CA SER A 109 11.57 -16.83 21.28
C SER A 109 12.60 -17.96 21.21
N ASP A 110 12.72 -18.68 20.10
CA ASP A 110 13.73 -19.71 19.93
C ASP A 110 14.71 -19.35 18.81
N GLU A 111 15.73 -18.55 19.13
CA GLU A 111 17.12 -18.74 18.73
C GLU A 111 18.06 -17.62 19.20
N GLU A 112 19.07 -18.08 19.96
CA GLU A 112 20.40 -17.49 20.20
C GLU A 112 20.57 -16.15 20.94
N LYS A 113 20.83 -16.32 22.22
CA LYS A 113 21.69 -15.46 23.04
C LYS A 113 23.15 -15.59 22.57
N ILE A 114 23.58 -14.86 21.56
CA ILE A 114 25.03 -14.47 21.41
C ILE A 114 25.10 -13.36 20.33
N THR A 115 25.53 -12.18 20.74
CA THR A 115 25.62 -10.89 20.05
C THR A 115 24.31 -10.08 20.00
N PRO A 116 24.33 -8.74 20.24
CA PRO A 116 23.14 -7.91 20.07
C PRO A 116 22.85 -7.71 18.57
N HIS A 117 22.34 -8.75 17.94
CA HIS A 117 21.78 -8.64 16.59
C HIS A 117 20.43 -7.95 16.74
N PHE A 118 20.40 -6.64 16.56
CA PHE A 118 19.14 -5.91 16.49
C PHE A 118 18.35 -6.45 15.30
N ARG A 119 17.14 -6.92 15.57
CA ARG A 119 16.24 -7.42 14.57
C ARG A 119 16.00 -6.35 13.50
N ASP A 120 16.18 -6.69 12.22
CA ASP A 120 15.89 -5.78 11.13
C ASP A 120 14.39 -5.72 10.87
N LEU A 121 13.75 -4.62 11.31
CA LEU A 121 12.33 -4.35 11.14
C LEU A 121 12.02 -3.65 9.80
N SER A 122 13.02 -3.31 9.02
CA SER A 122 12.88 -2.40 7.88
C SER A 122 12.02 -2.98 6.73
N PHE A 123 12.17 -4.27 6.42
CA PHE A 123 11.36 -4.92 5.40
C PHE A 123 10.04 -5.43 5.98
N VAL A 124 10.12 -6.30 7.00
CA VAL A 124 8.97 -6.80 7.75
C VAL A 124 9.18 -6.43 9.21
N PRO A 125 8.23 -5.71 9.85
CA PRO A 125 6.90 -5.35 9.34
C PRO A 125 6.75 -3.92 8.78
N LEU A 126 7.81 -3.09 8.73
CA LEU A 126 7.65 -1.65 8.42
C LEU A 126 7.28 -1.39 6.95
N ALA A 127 8.01 -1.96 5.98
CA ALA A 127 7.69 -1.80 4.57
C ALA A 127 6.53 -2.72 4.14
N LEU A 128 6.60 -4.00 4.51
CA LEU A 128 5.58 -5.01 4.26
C LEU A 128 5.12 -5.65 5.60
N PRO A 129 3.84 -5.71 5.92
CA PRO A 129 2.67 -5.20 5.20
C PRO A 129 2.32 -3.73 5.52
N GLY A 130 3.11 -3.06 6.37
CA GLY A 130 2.79 -1.77 6.97
C GLY A 130 2.40 -0.68 5.97
N THR A 131 3.15 -0.51 4.88
CA THR A 131 2.92 0.57 3.90
C THR A 131 2.79 0.05 2.47
N ALA A 132 3.78 -0.67 1.93
CA ALA A 132 3.72 -1.27 0.60
C ALA A 132 3.11 -2.68 0.63
N GLY A 133 1.99 -2.85 1.32
CA GLY A 133 1.29 -4.11 1.45
C GLY A 133 0.51 -4.52 0.19
N PRO A 134 -0.20 -5.68 0.23
CA PRO A 134 -0.93 -6.22 -0.91
C PRO A 134 -1.93 -5.23 -1.52
N GLY A 135 -2.58 -4.39 -0.69
CA GLY A 135 -3.51 -3.35 -1.15
C GLY A 135 -2.82 -2.27 -1.98
N THR A 136 -1.67 -1.77 -1.52
CA THR A 136 -0.87 -0.77 -2.24
C THR A 136 -0.33 -1.35 -3.56
N ILE A 137 0.17 -2.59 -3.53
CA ILE A 137 0.64 -3.30 -4.72
C ILE A 137 -0.50 -3.44 -5.75
N ALA A 138 -1.68 -3.92 -5.34
CA ALA A 138 -2.83 -4.09 -6.21
C ALA A 138 -3.30 -2.75 -6.81
N LEU A 139 -3.32 -1.67 -6.02
CA LEU A 139 -3.64 -0.33 -6.49
C LEU A 139 -2.65 0.14 -7.55
N VAL A 140 -1.34 0.02 -7.29
CA VAL A 140 -0.29 0.48 -8.20
C VAL A 140 -0.32 -0.32 -9.50
N VAL A 141 -0.41 -1.65 -9.45
CA VAL A 141 -0.49 -2.53 -10.63
C VAL A 141 -1.75 -2.22 -11.45
N SER A 142 -2.91 -2.08 -10.79
CA SER A 142 -4.17 -1.74 -11.47
C SER A 142 -4.11 -0.37 -12.15
N SER A 143 -3.52 0.62 -11.47
CA SER A 143 -3.34 1.97 -12.03
C SER A 143 -2.43 1.96 -13.25
N ALA A 144 -1.28 1.28 -13.17
CA ALA A 144 -0.34 1.12 -14.28
C ALA A 144 -1.00 0.45 -15.49
N SER A 145 -1.75 -0.64 -15.26
CA SER A 145 -2.46 -1.37 -16.31
C SER A 145 -3.56 -0.53 -16.96
N THR A 146 -4.28 0.27 -16.19
CA THR A 146 -5.28 1.21 -16.71
C THR A 146 -4.65 2.30 -17.57
N LEU A 147 -3.53 2.87 -17.13
CA LEU A 147 -2.79 3.86 -17.89
C LEU A 147 -2.28 3.26 -19.21
N GLN A 148 -1.76 2.04 -19.19
CA GLN A 148 -1.31 1.34 -20.38
C GLN A 148 -2.46 1.05 -21.35
N SER A 149 -3.65 0.64 -20.88
CA SER A 149 -4.82 0.42 -21.72
C SER A 149 -5.38 1.71 -22.33
N THR A 150 -5.26 2.83 -21.60
CA THR A 150 -5.76 4.14 -22.05
C THR A 150 -4.88 4.79 -23.10
N TYR A 151 -3.56 4.71 -22.92
CA TYR A 151 -2.59 5.43 -23.76
C TYR A 151 -1.90 4.53 -24.80
N GLY A 152 -2.06 3.20 -24.72
CA GLY A 152 -1.34 2.23 -25.56
C GLY A 152 0.13 2.14 -25.20
N SER A 153 0.90 3.21 -25.39
CA SER A 153 2.23 3.41 -24.82
C SER A 153 2.18 4.51 -23.78
N ILE A 154 2.72 4.25 -22.59
CA ILE A 154 2.69 5.23 -21.48
C ILE A 154 3.57 6.42 -21.85
N PRO A 155 3.05 7.66 -21.90
CA PRO A 155 3.84 8.84 -22.19
C PRO A 155 4.89 9.14 -21.11
N LEU A 156 5.99 9.79 -21.50
CA LEU A 156 7.10 10.10 -20.58
C LEU A 156 6.65 10.87 -19.33
N PHE A 157 5.70 11.78 -19.46
CA PHE A 157 5.21 12.56 -18.32
C PHE A 157 4.48 11.70 -17.27
N ILE A 158 3.86 10.58 -17.67
CA ILE A 158 3.24 9.61 -16.74
C ILE A 158 4.31 8.80 -16.03
N HIS A 159 5.39 8.38 -16.71
CA HIS A 159 6.53 7.74 -16.06
C HIS A 159 7.15 8.66 -14.99
N LEU A 160 7.35 9.94 -15.34
CA LEU A 160 7.86 10.93 -14.40
C LEU A 160 6.88 11.14 -13.22
N ALA A 161 5.58 11.20 -13.48
CA ALA A 161 4.57 11.32 -12.43
C ALA A 161 4.57 10.09 -11.50
N ALA A 162 4.65 8.87 -12.03
CA ALA A 162 4.71 7.65 -11.25
C ALA A 162 5.95 7.60 -10.34
N ILE A 163 7.12 7.96 -10.88
CA ILE A 163 8.36 8.05 -10.10
C ILE A 163 8.21 9.11 -9.01
N THR A 164 7.66 10.28 -9.34
CA THR A 164 7.45 11.36 -8.37
C THR A 164 6.48 10.95 -7.26
N VAL A 165 5.36 10.32 -7.58
CA VAL A 165 4.40 9.78 -6.58
C VAL A 165 5.08 8.78 -5.67
N THR A 166 5.87 7.86 -6.22
CA THR A 166 6.61 6.86 -5.46
C THR A 166 7.61 7.50 -4.50
N LEU A 167 8.41 8.46 -5.00
CA LEU A 167 9.42 9.14 -4.18
C LEU A 167 8.77 10.01 -3.09
N LEU A 168 7.68 10.71 -3.42
CA LEU A 168 6.94 11.51 -2.43
C LEU A 168 6.29 10.63 -1.38
N THR A 169 5.70 9.49 -1.76
CA THR A 169 5.14 8.52 -0.81
C THR A 169 6.22 7.99 0.13
N ALA A 170 7.37 7.59 -0.41
CA ALA A 170 8.51 7.11 0.39
C ALA A 170 9.07 8.21 1.31
N LEU A 171 9.11 9.47 0.84
CA LEU A 171 9.53 10.61 1.64
C LEU A 171 8.56 10.91 2.78
N ILE A 172 7.26 10.92 2.49
CA ILE A 172 6.20 11.11 3.51
C ILE A 172 6.29 9.99 4.54
N PHE A 173 6.47 8.75 4.12
CA PHE A 173 6.66 7.60 4.99
C PHE A 173 7.90 7.77 5.87
N TRP A 174 9.03 8.15 5.30
CA TRP A 174 10.27 8.43 6.03
C TRP A 174 10.09 9.53 7.08
N ILE A 175 9.46 10.66 6.70
CA ILE A 175 9.16 11.78 7.62
C ILE A 175 8.25 11.32 8.74
N ALA A 176 7.19 10.55 8.45
CA ALA A 176 6.26 10.03 9.44
C ALA A 176 6.98 9.15 10.47
N LEU A 177 7.77 8.19 10.02
CA LEU A 177 8.54 7.31 10.91
C LEU A 177 9.59 8.08 11.72
N GLN A 178 10.30 9.01 11.11
CA GLN A 178 11.30 9.84 11.78
C GLN A 178 10.67 10.75 12.84
N SER A 179 9.44 11.19 12.59
CA SER A 179 8.67 12.04 13.49
C SER A 179 7.78 11.24 14.47
N SER A 180 7.85 9.92 14.47
CA SER A 180 6.95 9.04 15.24
C SER A 180 6.83 9.41 16.71
N GLY A 181 7.94 9.74 17.36
CA GLY A 181 7.92 10.18 18.77
C GLY A 181 7.23 11.52 19.02
N ARG A 182 7.27 12.45 18.02
CA ARG A 182 6.54 13.72 18.11
C ARG A 182 5.04 13.49 17.82
N ILE A 183 4.72 12.65 16.84
CA ILE A 183 3.36 12.27 16.51
C ILE A 183 2.68 11.66 17.72
N MET A 184 3.35 10.72 18.42
CA MET A 184 2.83 10.11 19.64
C MET A 184 2.63 11.13 20.76
N LYS A 185 3.58 12.05 20.97
CA LYS A 185 3.44 13.10 22.00
C LYS A 185 2.28 14.07 21.72
N PHE A 186 2.00 14.37 20.45
CA PHE A 186 0.97 15.34 20.06
C PHE A 186 -0.42 14.72 20.02
N LEU A 187 -0.55 13.54 19.43
CA LEU A 187 -1.85 12.86 19.19
C LEU A 187 -2.23 11.94 20.37
N GLY A 188 -1.23 11.36 21.05
CA GLY A 188 -1.46 10.27 21.99
C GLY A 188 -1.97 8.99 21.31
N GLU A 189 -2.13 7.93 22.08
CA GLU A 189 -2.67 6.66 21.56
C GLU A 189 -4.10 6.82 21.03
N SER A 190 -4.95 7.48 21.81
CA SER A 190 -6.35 7.72 21.40
C SER A 190 -6.49 8.56 20.13
N GLY A 191 -5.58 9.54 19.91
CA GLY A 191 -5.57 10.34 18.69
C GLY A 191 -5.16 9.53 17.47
N ILE A 192 -4.14 8.68 17.61
CA ILE A 192 -3.72 7.76 16.54
C ILE A 192 -4.85 6.78 16.20
N ASP A 193 -5.53 6.22 17.20
CA ASP A 193 -6.67 5.34 16.99
C ASP A 193 -7.82 6.04 16.27
N ALA A 194 -8.16 7.27 16.68
CA ALA A 194 -9.21 8.03 16.02
C ALA A 194 -8.91 8.29 14.54
N ILE A 195 -7.68 8.72 14.22
CA ILE A 195 -7.25 8.94 12.83
C ILE A 195 -7.25 7.62 12.07
N SER A 196 -6.76 6.54 12.66
CA SER A 196 -6.74 5.21 12.05
C SER A 196 -8.15 4.74 11.67
N ARG A 197 -9.16 4.98 12.51
CA ARG A 197 -10.56 4.68 12.20
C ARG A 197 -11.09 5.51 11.03
N VAL A 198 -10.79 6.81 10.98
CA VAL A 198 -11.18 7.66 9.84
C VAL A 198 -10.54 7.17 8.55
N VAL A 199 -9.24 6.86 8.57
CA VAL A 199 -8.53 6.28 7.42
C VAL A 199 -9.12 4.91 7.07
N GLY A 200 -9.41 4.07 8.07
CA GLY A 200 -10.07 2.77 7.86
C GLY A 200 -11.40 2.90 7.12
N PHE A 201 -12.24 3.86 7.49
CA PHE A 201 -13.49 4.14 6.77
C PHE A 201 -13.25 4.53 5.31
N LEU A 202 -12.27 5.40 5.05
CA LEU A 202 -11.90 5.78 3.68
C LEU A 202 -11.40 4.59 2.87
N LEU A 203 -10.61 3.70 3.49
CA LEU A 203 -10.13 2.48 2.83
C LEU A 203 -11.27 1.53 2.47
N VAL A 204 -12.25 1.34 3.36
CA VAL A 204 -13.45 0.53 3.05
C VAL A 204 -14.18 1.13 1.85
N ALA A 205 -14.43 2.44 1.86
CA ALA A 205 -15.11 3.13 0.75
C ALA A 205 -14.33 3.00 -0.58
N MET A 206 -13.00 3.18 -0.56
CA MET A 206 -12.13 3.02 -1.73
C MET A 206 -12.11 1.57 -2.22
N GLY A 207 -12.04 0.60 -1.31
CA GLY A 207 -12.07 -0.83 -1.65
C GLY A 207 -13.37 -1.22 -2.34
N VAL A 208 -14.51 -0.78 -1.81
CA VAL A 208 -15.84 -0.98 -2.42
C VAL A 208 -15.89 -0.32 -3.81
N GLN A 209 -15.37 0.91 -3.95
CA GLN A 209 -15.33 1.58 -5.25
C GLN A 209 -14.49 0.81 -6.30
N PHE A 210 -13.38 0.19 -5.89
CA PHE A 210 -12.58 -0.65 -6.78
C PHE A 210 -13.34 -1.90 -7.23
N VAL A 211 -14.10 -2.54 -6.33
CA VAL A 211 -14.95 -3.69 -6.66
C VAL A 211 -16.04 -3.28 -7.67
N ILE A 212 -16.71 -2.16 -7.43
CA ILE A 212 -17.73 -1.61 -8.33
C ILE A 212 -17.13 -1.33 -9.73
N ASN A 213 -16.00 -0.62 -9.79
CA ASN A 213 -15.35 -0.29 -11.05
C ASN A 213 -14.90 -1.56 -11.80
N GLY A 214 -14.32 -2.55 -11.10
CA GLY A 214 -13.95 -3.83 -11.70
C GLY A 214 -15.17 -4.61 -12.23
N GLY A 215 -16.28 -4.58 -11.49
CA GLY A 215 -17.54 -5.20 -11.92
C GLY A 215 -18.12 -4.55 -13.18
N PHE A 216 -18.16 -3.23 -13.26
CA PHE A 216 -18.59 -2.51 -14.45
C PHE A 216 -17.73 -2.81 -15.67
N GLU A 217 -16.41 -2.89 -15.52
CA GLU A 217 -15.50 -3.24 -16.62
C GLU A 217 -15.73 -4.66 -17.15
N LEU A 218 -16.00 -5.62 -16.24
CA LEU A 218 -16.35 -6.99 -16.66
C LEU A 218 -17.63 -7.02 -17.50
N VAL A 219 -18.68 -6.33 -17.04
CA VAL A 219 -19.96 -6.29 -17.75
C VAL A 219 -19.80 -5.59 -19.11
N ALA A 220 -19.12 -4.45 -19.17
CA ALA A 220 -18.86 -3.70 -20.39
C ALA A 220 -18.04 -4.53 -21.40
N GLY A 221 -17.02 -5.25 -20.93
CA GLY A 221 -16.21 -6.14 -21.77
C GLY A 221 -17.03 -7.28 -22.39
N HIS A 222 -17.94 -7.89 -21.63
CA HIS A 222 -18.83 -8.92 -22.14
C HIS A 222 -19.85 -8.37 -23.16
N ALA A 223 -20.43 -7.21 -22.92
CA ALA A 223 -21.36 -6.57 -23.84
C ALA A 223 -20.71 -6.24 -25.21
N ALA A 224 -19.46 -5.74 -25.17
CA ALA A 224 -18.68 -5.45 -26.37
C ALA A 224 -18.39 -6.74 -27.21
N LEU A 225 -18.05 -7.85 -26.55
CA LEU A 225 -17.82 -9.13 -27.22
C LEU A 225 -19.09 -9.68 -27.87
N GLN A 226 -20.25 -9.55 -27.23
CA GLN A 226 -21.53 -9.98 -27.77
C GLN A 226 -21.97 -9.15 -28.99
N SER A 227 -21.72 -7.83 -28.96
CA SER A 227 -22.05 -6.96 -30.10
C SER A 227 -21.22 -7.30 -31.35
N VAL A 228 -19.95 -7.67 -31.19
CA VAL A 228 -19.08 -8.10 -32.29
C VAL A 228 -19.45 -9.49 -32.81
N ALA A 229 -19.89 -10.40 -31.94
CA ALA A 229 -20.36 -11.74 -32.38
C ALA A 229 -21.69 -11.71 -33.10
N GLY A 230 -22.62 -10.80 -32.72
CA GLY A 230 -23.91 -10.64 -33.36
C GLY A 230 -23.86 -9.97 -34.74
N VAL A 231 -22.80 -9.27 -35.12
CA VAL A 231 -22.59 -8.65 -36.44
C VAL A 231 -22.04 -9.67 -37.46
N ARG A 232 -21.64 -10.86 -37.03
CA ARG A 232 -21.10 -11.93 -37.90
C ARG A 232 -22.13 -13.01 -38.30
N GLN A 233 -23.39 -12.84 -37.95
CA GLN A 233 -24.53 -13.65 -38.42
C GLN A 233 -25.40 -12.84 -39.40
#